data_72ace6dd089cea16fb3db27121060a61
#
_entry.id   72ace6dd089cea16fb3db27121060a61
#
_cell.length_a   1.000
_cell.length_b   1.000
_cell.length_c   1.000
_cell.angle_alpha   90.00
_cell.angle_beta   90.00
_cell.angle_gamma   90.00
#
_symmetry.space_group_name_H-M   'P 1'
#
loop_
_entity.id
_entity.type
_entity.pdbx_description
1 polymer ?
#
loop_
_entity_poly.entity_id
_entity_poly.type
_entity_poly.pdbx_seq_one_letter_code
_entity_poly.pdbx_strand_id
1 'polypeptide(L)'
;MNTSKFYGWKHLVYFPDVGNNVEILADLLHKKTGKSFDPKAHNTITDAEITREMDWILNHFKILTRKDTKGKITPVDFWKMAVELKYEEGLHTASIDSWKDLNHEYEKYGGYAQYLEYVLPLRNYLAEENNLHFHTIIHPKLTEKENGKRNAPTPHDLKGGSEWFNSGKCMITVHRENPSTNEVQIYFNKIKPRSIGEVGEILLRFDKSKFVYYVDEWQGNQSFNKYAQEKHESNSFPTKQSVLKPDIVNGKELLSFSERMKQGAFEELKPIENANGEMTMPF
;
A
#
# COMPACT_ATOMS: atom_id res chain seq x y z
N MET A 1 6.89 -0.71 7.46
CA MET A 1 7.76 -0.81 8.66
C MET A 1 8.82 0.30 8.69
N ASN A 2 9.72 0.41 7.69
CA ASN A 2 10.76 1.47 7.67
C ASN A 2 10.18 2.88 7.72
N THR A 3 9.16 3.17 6.93
CA THR A 3 8.49 4.47 6.94
C THR A 3 7.89 4.83 8.30
N SER A 4 7.34 3.84 9.03
CA SER A 4 6.88 4.06 10.40
C SER A 4 8.03 4.33 11.35
N LYS A 5 9.13 3.54 11.23
CA LYS A 5 10.29 3.65 12.12
C LYS A 5 11.03 4.98 11.97
N PHE A 6 11.21 5.46 10.73
CA PHE A 6 12.03 6.64 10.45
C PHE A 6 11.24 7.93 10.29
N TYR A 7 9.96 7.84 9.89
CA TYR A 7 9.14 9.00 9.57
C TYR A 7 7.84 9.06 10.36
N GLY A 8 7.58 8.09 11.24
CA GLY A 8 6.35 8.02 12.03
C GLY A 8 5.09 7.74 11.20
N TRP A 9 5.23 7.20 9.99
CA TRP A 9 4.09 6.97 9.12
C TRP A 9 3.13 5.93 9.70
N LYS A 10 1.84 6.20 9.53
CA LYS A 10 0.75 5.29 9.89
C LYS A 10 0.13 4.67 8.65
N HIS A 11 -0.27 3.43 8.77
CA HIS A 11 -0.69 2.58 7.66
C HIS A 11 -2.04 1.91 7.96
N LEU A 12 -2.96 1.97 7.00
CA LEU A 12 -4.11 1.08 6.94
C LEU A 12 -3.75 -0.11 6.04
N VAL A 13 -3.97 -1.33 6.50
CA VAL A 13 -3.70 -2.54 5.73
C VAL A 13 -4.91 -3.46 5.70
N TYR A 14 -5.21 -3.99 4.52
CA TYR A 14 -6.22 -5.01 4.30
C TYR A 14 -5.58 -6.16 3.50
N PHE A 15 -5.20 -7.22 4.19
CA PHE A 15 -4.45 -8.35 3.66
C PHE A 15 -5.21 -9.67 3.88
N PRO A 16 -6.39 -9.84 3.27
CA PRO A 16 -7.23 -11.00 3.50
C PRO A 16 -6.61 -12.34 3.07
N ASP A 17 -5.64 -12.31 2.15
CA ASP A 17 -4.92 -13.51 1.69
C ASP A 17 -3.84 -13.98 2.68
N VAL A 18 -3.36 -13.10 3.56
CA VAL A 18 -2.31 -13.46 4.55
C VAL A 18 -2.88 -14.26 5.72
N GLY A 19 -4.20 -14.20 5.94
CA GLY A 19 -4.84 -14.92 7.03
C GLY A 19 -5.52 -14.02 8.04
N ASN A 20 -5.34 -14.30 9.33
CA ASN A 20 -5.96 -13.55 10.41
C ASN A 20 -5.04 -12.45 10.96
N ASN A 21 -5.59 -11.60 11.84
CA ASN A 21 -4.82 -10.53 12.47
C ASN A 21 -3.58 -10.98 13.21
N VAL A 22 -3.62 -12.17 13.80
CA VAL A 22 -2.51 -12.69 14.62
C VAL A 22 -1.28 -12.93 13.74
N GLU A 23 -1.50 -13.48 12.53
CA GLU A 23 -0.42 -13.74 11.57
C GLU A 23 0.20 -12.43 11.07
N ILE A 24 -0.63 -11.45 10.74
CA ILE A 24 -0.14 -10.13 10.31
C ILE A 24 0.63 -9.44 11.44
N LEU A 25 0.12 -9.49 12.67
CA LEU A 25 0.80 -8.92 13.84
C LEU A 25 2.12 -9.64 14.14
N ALA A 26 2.15 -10.97 14.04
CA ALA A 26 3.37 -11.76 14.20
C ALA A 26 4.44 -11.38 13.16
N ASP A 27 4.06 -11.23 11.91
CA ASP A 27 4.95 -10.77 10.84
C ASP A 27 5.49 -9.34 11.10
N LEU A 28 4.63 -8.44 11.56
CA LEU A 28 5.04 -7.08 11.92
C LEU A 28 6.01 -7.07 13.10
N LEU A 29 5.73 -7.87 14.14
CA LEU A 29 6.63 -8.05 15.29
C LEU A 29 7.97 -8.63 14.88
N HIS A 30 7.98 -9.67 14.04
CA HIS A 30 9.21 -10.25 13.52
C HIS A 30 10.02 -9.20 12.74
N LYS A 31 9.40 -8.45 11.84
CA LYS A 31 10.05 -7.38 11.07
C LYS A 31 10.54 -6.23 11.96
N LYS A 32 9.84 -5.94 13.04
CA LYS A 32 10.19 -4.84 13.97
C LYS A 32 11.38 -5.21 14.83
N THR A 33 11.39 -6.44 15.34
CA THR A 33 12.38 -6.92 16.33
C THR A 33 13.56 -7.68 15.71
N GLY A 34 13.35 -8.28 14.53
CA GLY A 34 14.29 -9.24 13.93
C GLY A 34 14.35 -10.57 14.69
N LYS A 35 13.36 -10.87 15.54
CA LYS A 35 13.31 -12.04 16.39
C LYS A 35 12.24 -13.02 15.97
N SER A 36 12.51 -14.31 16.12
CA SER A 36 11.62 -15.41 15.77
C SER A 36 10.63 -15.74 16.88
N PHE A 37 9.44 -16.21 16.51
CA PHE A 37 8.50 -16.85 17.44
C PHE A 37 8.78 -18.31 17.69
N ASP A 38 9.70 -18.93 16.93
CA ASP A 38 10.10 -20.32 17.18
C ASP A 38 10.93 -20.40 18.47
N PRO A 39 10.46 -21.14 19.49
CA PRO A 39 11.19 -21.31 20.77
C PRO A 39 12.56 -21.94 20.62
N LYS A 40 12.81 -22.66 19.52
CA LYS A 40 14.09 -23.31 19.22
C LYS A 40 15.05 -22.40 18.46
N ALA A 41 14.61 -21.24 18.02
CA ALA A 41 15.47 -20.29 17.34
C ALA A 41 16.48 -19.68 18.32
N HIS A 42 17.67 -19.41 17.83
CA HIS A 42 18.72 -18.75 18.63
C HIS A 42 18.30 -17.34 19.09
N ASN A 43 17.39 -16.70 18.36
CA ASN A 43 16.92 -15.35 18.62
C ASN A 43 15.40 -15.33 18.76
N THR A 44 14.89 -15.87 19.86
CA THR A 44 13.46 -15.95 20.15
C THR A 44 12.97 -14.67 20.82
N ILE A 45 11.80 -14.18 20.40
CA ILE A 45 11.14 -13.03 21.03
C ILE A 45 10.56 -13.43 22.39
N THR A 46 10.69 -12.56 23.39
CA THR A 46 10.12 -12.75 24.72
C THR A 46 8.74 -12.08 24.85
N ASP A 47 7.92 -12.54 25.78
CA ASP A 47 6.59 -11.94 26.06
C ASP A 47 6.70 -10.46 26.44
N ALA A 48 7.74 -10.07 27.17
CA ALA A 48 7.98 -8.68 27.53
C ALA A 48 8.29 -7.81 26.31
N GLU A 49 9.01 -8.35 25.33
CA GLU A 49 9.29 -7.67 24.06
C GLU A 49 8.03 -7.59 23.20
N ILE A 50 7.24 -8.67 23.14
CA ILE A 50 5.95 -8.67 22.45
C ILE A 50 5.08 -7.54 23.00
N THR A 51 4.89 -7.46 24.31
CA THR A 51 4.06 -6.45 24.96
C THR A 51 4.56 -5.05 24.65
N ARG A 52 5.84 -4.79 24.78
CA ARG A 52 6.43 -3.48 24.52
C ARG A 52 6.29 -3.02 23.07
N GLU A 53 6.52 -3.92 22.12
CA GLU A 53 6.49 -3.57 20.70
C GLU A 53 5.08 -3.56 20.11
N MET A 54 4.14 -4.26 20.75
CA MET A 54 2.74 -4.32 20.28
C MET A 54 2.07 -2.96 20.28
N ASP A 55 2.23 -2.16 21.34
CA ASP A 55 1.67 -0.80 21.42
C ASP A 55 2.18 0.06 20.27
N TRP A 56 3.47 -0.04 19.97
CA TRP A 56 4.05 0.68 18.84
C TRP A 56 3.44 0.23 17.51
N ILE A 57 3.27 -1.08 17.31
CA ILE A 57 2.69 -1.64 16.08
C ILE A 57 1.25 -1.16 15.93
N LEU A 58 0.42 -1.30 16.95
CA LEU A 58 -0.99 -0.90 16.90
C LEU A 58 -1.17 0.61 16.70
N ASN A 59 -0.20 1.42 17.13
CA ASN A 59 -0.19 2.85 16.92
C ASN A 59 0.14 3.26 15.47
N HIS A 60 0.88 2.40 14.74
CA HIS A 60 1.30 2.70 13.37
C HIS A 60 0.55 1.89 12.29
N PHE A 61 -0.07 0.77 12.66
CA PHE A 61 -0.74 -0.12 11.71
C PHE A 61 -2.18 -0.37 12.14
N LYS A 62 -3.12 0.10 11.35
CA LYS A 62 -4.53 -0.29 11.41
C LYS A 62 -4.73 -1.50 10.52
N ILE A 63 -5.08 -2.61 11.11
CA ILE A 63 -5.29 -3.87 10.39
C ILE A 63 -6.79 -4.07 10.23
N LEU A 64 -7.24 -4.05 8.98
CA LEU A 64 -8.62 -4.35 8.63
C LEU A 64 -8.73 -5.83 8.22
N THR A 65 -9.76 -6.51 8.71
CA THR A 65 -9.98 -7.92 8.45
C THR A 65 -11.24 -8.20 7.66
N ARG A 66 -11.36 -9.42 7.14
CA ARG A 66 -12.63 -9.89 6.54
C ARG A 66 -13.78 -9.86 7.54
N LYS A 67 -13.51 -10.05 8.84
CA LYS A 67 -14.53 -9.98 9.89
C LYS A 67 -15.08 -8.55 10.02
N ASP A 68 -14.18 -7.56 10.04
CA ASP A 68 -14.57 -6.16 10.15
C ASP A 68 -15.39 -5.68 8.95
N THR A 69 -15.03 -6.14 7.76
CA THR A 69 -15.68 -5.79 6.50
C THR A 69 -16.87 -6.68 6.15
N LYS A 70 -17.12 -7.75 6.92
CA LYS A 70 -18.06 -8.81 6.58
C LYS A 70 -17.85 -9.39 5.16
N GLY A 71 -16.60 -9.31 4.67
CA GLY A 71 -16.20 -9.76 3.34
C GLY A 71 -16.76 -8.95 2.17
N LYS A 72 -17.27 -7.73 2.39
CA LYS A 72 -18.02 -6.96 1.38
C LYS A 72 -17.47 -5.55 1.15
N ILE A 73 -16.24 -5.27 1.56
CA ILE A 73 -15.66 -3.95 1.32
C ILE A 73 -15.37 -3.73 -0.15
N THR A 74 -15.84 -2.62 -0.69
CA THR A 74 -15.47 -2.18 -2.05
C THR A 74 -14.14 -1.41 -2.02
N PRO A 75 -13.43 -1.28 -3.17
CA PRO A 75 -12.26 -0.40 -3.23
C PRO A 75 -12.56 1.02 -2.81
N VAL A 76 -13.71 1.55 -3.22
CA VAL A 76 -14.12 2.92 -2.90
C VAL A 76 -14.32 3.09 -1.40
N ASP A 77 -14.99 2.15 -0.73
CA ASP A 77 -15.19 2.20 0.73
C ASP A 77 -13.86 2.13 1.46
N PHE A 78 -12.93 1.28 0.99
CA PHE A 78 -11.60 1.19 1.58
C PHE A 78 -10.82 2.50 1.47
N TRP A 79 -10.83 3.16 0.31
CA TRP A 79 -10.15 4.45 0.13
C TRP A 79 -10.80 5.58 0.91
N LYS A 80 -12.14 5.60 1.00
CA LYS A 80 -12.86 6.57 1.85
C LYS A 80 -12.50 6.39 3.32
N MET A 81 -12.47 5.15 3.82
CA MET A 81 -12.01 4.85 5.17
C MET A 81 -10.57 5.33 5.42
N ALA A 82 -9.68 5.18 4.43
CA ALA A 82 -8.32 5.70 4.55
C ALA A 82 -8.29 7.23 4.63
N VAL A 83 -9.17 7.93 3.92
CA VAL A 83 -9.33 9.39 4.01
C VAL A 83 -9.85 9.79 5.38
N GLU A 84 -10.83 9.09 5.95
CA GLU A 84 -11.32 9.32 7.31
C GLU A 84 -10.18 9.21 8.34
N LEU A 85 -9.44 8.08 8.29
CA LEU A 85 -8.30 7.86 9.16
C LEU A 85 -7.15 8.86 8.96
N LYS A 86 -7.03 9.46 7.78
CA LYS A 86 -6.08 10.55 7.53
C LYS A 86 -6.38 11.75 8.43
N TYR A 87 -7.65 12.14 8.53
CA TYR A 87 -8.06 13.29 9.34
C TYR A 87 -8.15 12.98 10.83
N GLU A 88 -8.55 11.77 11.18
CA GLU A 88 -8.73 11.37 12.59
C GLU A 88 -7.42 10.99 13.27
N GLU A 89 -6.55 10.27 12.57
CA GLU A 89 -5.36 9.65 13.16
C GLU A 89 -4.04 10.02 12.47
N GLY A 90 -4.08 10.77 11.37
CA GLY A 90 -2.89 11.14 10.60
C GLY A 90 -2.34 10.00 9.74
N LEU A 91 -3.22 9.22 9.11
CA LEU A 91 -2.82 8.14 8.21
C LEU A 91 -1.97 8.66 7.02
N HIS A 92 -1.02 7.85 6.55
CA HIS A 92 -0.15 8.18 5.44
C HIS A 92 -0.35 7.24 4.25
N THR A 93 -0.61 5.97 4.50
CA THR A 93 -0.78 4.99 3.42
C THR A 93 -1.92 4.04 3.68
N ALA A 94 -2.54 3.53 2.61
CA ALA A 94 -3.47 2.43 2.69
C ALA A 94 -3.10 1.37 1.65
N SER A 95 -3.04 0.11 2.07
CA SER A 95 -2.53 -1.01 1.28
C SER A 95 -3.54 -2.14 1.22
N ILE A 96 -3.75 -2.68 0.03
CA ILE A 96 -4.62 -3.82 -0.26
C ILE A 96 -3.78 -4.95 -0.84
N ASP A 97 -3.87 -6.13 -0.27
CA ASP A 97 -3.34 -7.39 -0.81
C ASP A 97 -4.40 -8.50 -0.65
N SER A 98 -5.14 -8.80 -1.71
CA SER A 98 -4.98 -8.32 -3.08
C SER A 98 -6.27 -7.66 -3.60
N TRP A 99 -6.15 -7.00 -4.79
CA TRP A 99 -7.28 -6.39 -5.48
C TRP A 99 -8.47 -7.33 -5.69
N LYS A 100 -8.22 -8.59 -6.03
CA LYS A 100 -9.26 -9.61 -6.28
C LYS A 100 -10.16 -9.91 -5.07
N ASP A 101 -9.68 -9.59 -3.85
CA ASP A 101 -10.38 -9.91 -2.60
C ASP A 101 -11.37 -8.83 -2.15
N LEU A 102 -11.45 -7.75 -2.92
CA LEU A 102 -12.44 -6.72 -2.72
C LEU A 102 -13.76 -7.09 -3.40
N ASN A 103 -14.83 -6.51 -2.91
CA ASN A 103 -16.13 -6.61 -3.56
C ASN A 103 -16.21 -5.63 -4.73
N HIS A 104 -16.26 -6.16 -5.94
CA HIS A 104 -16.32 -5.38 -7.17
C HIS A 104 -17.72 -5.38 -7.75
N GLU A 105 -18.29 -4.21 -8.00
CA GLU A 105 -19.62 -4.06 -8.57
C GLU A 105 -19.55 -3.85 -10.09
N TYR A 106 -18.87 -4.76 -10.82
CA TYR A 106 -18.62 -4.61 -12.26
C TYR A 106 -19.87 -4.38 -13.09
N GLU A 107 -20.95 -5.08 -12.78
CA GLU A 107 -22.22 -4.99 -13.52
C GLU A 107 -22.86 -3.60 -13.42
N LYS A 108 -22.70 -2.93 -12.27
CA LYS A 108 -23.19 -1.57 -12.03
C LYS A 108 -22.54 -0.54 -12.95
N TYR A 109 -21.34 -0.83 -13.45
CA TYR A 109 -20.55 0.07 -14.29
C TYR A 109 -20.46 -0.39 -15.74
N GLY A 110 -21.23 -1.37 -16.14
CA GLY A 110 -21.20 -1.88 -17.52
C GLY A 110 -20.07 -2.84 -17.85
N GLY A 111 -19.34 -3.32 -16.85
CA GLY A 111 -18.28 -4.30 -17.00
C GLY A 111 -16.94 -3.88 -16.38
N TYR A 112 -15.94 -4.74 -16.55
CA TYR A 112 -14.64 -4.56 -15.88
C TYR A 112 -13.86 -3.34 -16.38
N ALA A 113 -13.83 -3.08 -17.67
CA ALA A 113 -13.09 -1.95 -18.24
C ALA A 113 -13.68 -0.61 -17.77
N GLN A 114 -14.98 -0.45 -17.91
CA GLN A 114 -15.72 0.75 -17.48
C GLN A 114 -15.61 0.95 -15.96
N TYR A 115 -15.63 -0.14 -15.20
CA TYR A 115 -15.38 -0.08 -13.77
C TYR A 115 -13.98 0.48 -13.45
N LEU A 116 -12.92 0.03 -14.12
CA LEU A 116 -11.58 0.56 -13.91
C LEU A 116 -11.46 2.01 -14.34
N GLU A 117 -12.07 2.41 -15.46
CA GLU A 117 -12.13 3.80 -15.92
C GLU A 117 -12.79 4.73 -14.90
N TYR A 118 -13.72 4.22 -14.11
CA TYR A 118 -14.35 4.96 -13.02
C TYR A 118 -13.52 4.96 -11.73
N VAL A 119 -13.11 3.78 -11.24
CA VAL A 119 -12.54 3.69 -9.90
C VAL A 119 -11.08 4.15 -9.82
N LEU A 120 -10.29 4.01 -10.90
CA LEU A 120 -8.88 4.39 -10.85
C LEU A 120 -8.65 5.91 -10.83
N PRO A 121 -9.37 6.73 -11.60
CA PRO A 121 -9.34 8.19 -11.43
C PRO A 121 -9.78 8.62 -10.04
N LEU A 122 -10.86 8.05 -9.50
CA LEU A 122 -11.33 8.34 -8.14
C LEU A 122 -10.28 8.02 -7.09
N ARG A 123 -9.59 6.87 -7.21
CA ARG A 123 -8.46 6.54 -6.33
C ARG A 123 -7.37 7.61 -6.37
N ASN A 124 -6.98 8.03 -7.57
CA ASN A 124 -5.93 9.03 -7.75
C ASN A 124 -6.34 10.38 -7.17
N TYR A 125 -7.57 10.80 -7.42
CA TYR A 125 -8.15 12.01 -6.85
C TYR A 125 -8.10 11.98 -5.32
N LEU A 126 -8.60 10.92 -4.70
CA LEU A 126 -8.59 10.79 -3.23
C LEU A 126 -7.16 10.77 -2.67
N ALA A 127 -6.21 10.16 -3.39
CA ALA A 127 -4.81 10.14 -2.98
C ALA A 127 -4.17 11.53 -3.02
N GLU A 128 -4.37 12.25 -4.12
CA GLU A 128 -3.76 13.58 -4.37
C GLU A 128 -4.35 14.62 -3.41
N GLU A 129 -5.68 14.72 -3.32
CA GLU A 129 -6.36 15.69 -2.46
C GLU A 129 -6.08 15.50 -0.96
N ASN A 130 -5.82 14.27 -0.54
CA ASN A 130 -5.61 13.96 0.87
C ASN A 130 -4.15 13.66 1.22
N ASN A 131 -3.23 13.81 0.28
CA ASN A 131 -1.82 13.46 0.47
C ASN A 131 -1.64 12.05 1.06
N LEU A 132 -2.28 11.06 0.42
CA LEU A 132 -2.24 9.66 0.79
C LEU A 132 -1.52 8.84 -0.28
N HIS A 133 -0.86 7.76 0.14
CA HIS A 133 -0.33 6.73 -0.76
C HIS A 133 -1.21 5.50 -0.73
N PHE A 134 -1.81 5.16 -1.87
CA PHE A 134 -2.56 3.91 -2.03
C PHE A 134 -1.70 2.85 -2.72
N HIS A 135 -1.48 1.75 -2.02
CA HIS A 135 -0.81 0.57 -2.57
C HIS A 135 -1.85 -0.49 -2.90
N THR A 136 -1.85 -0.94 -4.14
CA THR A 136 -2.77 -1.99 -4.61
C THR A 136 -1.96 -3.13 -5.19
N ILE A 137 -2.02 -4.30 -4.56
CA ILE A 137 -1.37 -5.51 -5.05
C ILE A 137 -2.35 -6.25 -5.95
N ILE A 138 -1.88 -6.55 -7.17
CA ILE A 138 -2.69 -7.16 -8.22
C ILE A 138 -1.94 -8.38 -8.73
N HIS A 139 -2.64 -9.52 -8.75
CA HIS A 139 -2.07 -10.74 -9.32
C HIS A 139 -2.13 -10.71 -10.84
N PRO A 140 -0.99 -10.90 -11.52
CA PRO A 140 -0.95 -10.98 -12.97
C PRO A 140 -1.56 -12.30 -13.47
N LYS A 141 -1.86 -12.37 -14.76
CA LYS A 141 -2.10 -13.64 -15.42
C LYS A 141 -0.82 -14.47 -15.39
N LEU A 142 -0.97 -15.79 -15.49
CA LEU A 142 0.19 -16.67 -15.58
C LEU A 142 0.97 -16.36 -16.86
N THR A 143 2.22 -15.98 -16.70
CA THR A 143 3.14 -15.76 -17.83
C THR A 143 3.58 -17.09 -18.45
N GLU A 144 3.99 -17.04 -19.69
CA GLU A 144 4.55 -18.19 -20.40
C GLU A 144 5.83 -18.68 -19.74
N LYS A 145 6.12 -19.96 -19.95
CA LYS A 145 7.38 -20.55 -19.50
C LYS A 145 8.36 -20.58 -20.66
N GLU A 146 9.53 -20.04 -20.44
CA GLU A 146 10.66 -20.16 -21.35
C GLU A 146 11.76 -20.96 -20.66
N ASN A 147 12.24 -22.03 -21.29
CA ASN A 147 13.23 -22.96 -20.73
C ASN A 147 12.86 -23.49 -19.32
N GLY A 148 11.57 -23.73 -19.08
CA GLY A 148 11.05 -24.23 -17.81
C GLY A 148 10.85 -23.18 -16.72
N LYS A 149 11.30 -21.94 -16.94
CA LYS A 149 11.17 -20.80 -16.02
C LYS A 149 10.05 -19.87 -16.50
N ARG A 150 9.34 -19.25 -15.55
CA ARG A 150 8.32 -18.24 -15.87
C ARG A 150 8.99 -16.89 -16.07
N ASN A 151 8.61 -16.22 -17.14
CA ASN A 151 9.01 -14.83 -17.35
C ASN A 151 8.41 -13.93 -16.28
N ALA A 152 9.15 -12.89 -15.90
CA ALA A 152 8.63 -11.87 -14.99
C ALA A 152 7.40 -11.20 -15.62
N PRO A 153 6.28 -11.06 -14.87
CA PRO A 153 5.11 -10.40 -15.41
C PRO A 153 5.36 -8.90 -15.57
N THR A 154 4.80 -8.38 -16.65
CA THR A 154 4.76 -6.95 -16.93
C THR A 154 3.43 -6.34 -16.48
N PRO A 155 3.28 -5.03 -16.40
CA PRO A 155 1.99 -4.40 -16.15
C PRO A 155 0.88 -4.79 -17.13
N HIS A 156 1.23 -5.16 -18.37
CA HIS A 156 0.28 -5.58 -19.40
C HIS A 156 -0.26 -7.00 -19.20
N ASP A 157 0.37 -7.79 -18.35
CA ASP A 157 -0.11 -9.12 -17.96
C ASP A 157 -1.22 -9.06 -16.91
N LEU A 158 -1.53 -7.88 -16.39
CA LEU A 158 -2.68 -7.67 -15.53
C LEU A 158 -3.99 -7.72 -16.35
N LYS A 159 -5.08 -8.12 -15.72
CA LYS A 159 -6.41 -7.88 -16.30
C LYS A 159 -6.68 -6.38 -16.30
N GLY A 160 -6.91 -5.77 -17.47
CA GLY A 160 -6.97 -4.31 -17.60
C GLY A 160 -5.60 -3.64 -17.45
N GLY A 161 -4.56 -4.25 -17.99
CA GLY A 161 -3.18 -3.80 -17.83
C GLY A 161 -2.93 -2.38 -18.31
N SER A 162 -3.57 -1.97 -19.42
CA SER A 162 -3.48 -0.62 -19.96
C SER A 162 -4.04 0.42 -18.99
N GLU A 163 -5.20 0.17 -18.42
CA GLU A 163 -5.88 1.07 -17.47
C GLU A 163 -5.03 1.21 -16.19
N TRP A 164 -4.52 0.09 -15.68
CA TRP A 164 -3.61 0.09 -14.54
C TRP A 164 -2.32 0.85 -14.83
N PHE A 165 -1.71 0.58 -15.99
CA PHE A 165 -0.47 1.25 -16.39
C PHE A 165 -0.67 2.76 -16.55
N ASN A 166 -1.77 3.18 -17.18
CA ASN A 166 -2.04 4.59 -17.40
C ASN A 166 -2.32 5.32 -16.09
N SER A 167 -3.12 4.73 -15.20
CA SER A 167 -3.51 5.34 -13.93
C SER A 167 -2.42 5.32 -12.85
N GLY A 168 -1.58 4.27 -12.80
CA GLY A 168 -0.57 4.13 -11.74
C GLY A 168 0.54 5.18 -11.83
N LYS A 169 0.92 5.78 -10.71
CA LYS A 169 2.10 6.68 -10.62
C LYS A 169 3.39 5.88 -10.52
N CYS A 170 3.38 4.80 -9.77
CA CYS A 170 4.49 3.86 -9.65
C CYS A 170 3.97 2.43 -9.85
N MET A 171 4.66 1.65 -10.67
CA MET A 171 4.34 0.23 -10.86
C MET A 171 5.58 -0.61 -10.67
N ILE A 172 5.46 -1.58 -9.78
CA ILE A 172 6.54 -2.45 -9.35
C ILE A 172 6.10 -3.90 -9.55
N THR A 173 6.94 -4.70 -10.19
CA THR A 173 6.79 -6.15 -10.26
C THR A 173 7.76 -6.80 -9.30
N VAL A 174 7.24 -7.68 -8.45
CA VAL A 174 8.03 -8.54 -7.55
C VAL A 174 8.04 -9.93 -8.16
N HIS A 175 9.19 -10.41 -8.58
CA HIS A 175 9.32 -11.69 -9.27
C HIS A 175 10.30 -12.61 -8.54
N ARG A 176 9.88 -13.84 -8.36
CA ARG A 176 10.68 -14.91 -7.79
C ARG A 176 10.82 -16.02 -8.82
N GLU A 177 11.89 -15.97 -9.59
CA GLU A 177 12.13 -16.94 -10.67
C GLU A 177 12.27 -18.36 -10.13
N ASN A 178 13.02 -18.51 -9.04
CA ASN A 178 13.24 -19.80 -8.38
C ASN A 178 12.76 -19.74 -6.92
N PRO A 179 11.64 -20.40 -6.59
CA PRO A 179 11.12 -20.43 -5.21
C PRO A 179 12.06 -21.10 -4.18
N SER A 180 13.04 -21.89 -4.65
CA SER A 180 14.00 -22.56 -3.78
C SER A 180 15.14 -21.65 -3.32
N THR A 181 15.33 -20.50 -3.97
CA THR A 181 16.32 -19.51 -3.57
C THR A 181 15.67 -18.41 -2.73
N ASN A 182 16.52 -17.61 -2.08
CA ASN A 182 16.07 -16.42 -1.36
C ASN A 182 16.11 -15.16 -2.24
N GLU A 183 16.33 -15.32 -3.53
CA GLU A 183 16.46 -14.22 -4.49
C GLU A 183 15.09 -13.74 -4.95
N VAL A 184 14.95 -12.42 -5.03
CA VAL A 184 13.74 -11.75 -5.47
C VAL A 184 14.14 -10.62 -6.40
N GLN A 185 13.69 -10.66 -7.64
CA GLN A 185 13.89 -9.61 -8.61
C GLN A 185 12.77 -8.57 -8.51
N ILE A 186 13.13 -7.32 -8.38
CA ILE A 186 12.19 -6.20 -8.35
C ILE A 186 12.36 -5.40 -9.63
N TYR A 187 11.27 -5.23 -10.39
CA TYR A 187 11.24 -4.40 -11.60
C TYR A 187 10.45 -3.14 -11.33
N PHE A 188 11.05 -2.00 -11.56
CA PHE A 188 10.38 -0.69 -11.56
C PHE A 188 9.90 -0.39 -12.97
N ASN A 189 8.67 -0.81 -13.28
CA ASN A 189 8.11 -0.68 -14.63
C ASN A 189 7.65 0.73 -14.97
N LYS A 190 7.33 1.54 -13.95
CA LYS A 190 6.89 2.93 -14.11
C LYS A 190 7.19 3.71 -12.84
N ILE A 191 7.70 4.93 -13.02
CA ILE A 191 7.90 5.91 -11.93
C ILE A 191 7.49 7.28 -12.44
N LYS A 192 6.61 7.95 -11.71
CA LYS A 192 6.18 9.34 -11.95
C LYS A 192 6.07 10.10 -10.62
N PRO A 193 6.55 11.36 -10.54
CA PRO A 193 7.36 12.05 -11.55
C PRO A 193 8.75 11.45 -11.68
N ARG A 194 9.45 11.69 -12.80
CA ARG A 194 10.82 11.19 -13.02
C ARG A 194 11.85 11.70 -12.00
N SER A 195 11.56 12.80 -11.35
CA SER A 195 12.43 13.40 -10.32
C SER A 195 12.57 12.52 -9.06
N ILE A 196 11.70 11.53 -8.84
CA ILE A 196 11.76 10.67 -7.64
C ILE A 196 12.47 9.34 -7.89
N GLY A 197 12.77 8.99 -9.14
CA GLY A 197 13.46 7.75 -9.48
C GLY A 197 13.40 7.41 -10.96
N GLU A 198 14.03 6.30 -11.31
CA GLU A 198 14.12 5.79 -12.67
C GLU A 198 13.53 4.38 -12.77
N VAL A 199 13.10 4.01 -13.97
CA VAL A 199 12.73 2.64 -14.28
C VAL A 199 13.98 1.77 -14.31
N GLY A 200 13.86 0.51 -13.94
CA GLY A 200 15.00 -0.39 -13.87
C GLY A 200 14.67 -1.63 -13.05
N GLU A 201 15.69 -2.34 -12.64
CA GLU A 201 15.53 -3.54 -11.84
C GLU A 201 16.60 -3.64 -10.76
N ILE A 202 16.30 -4.40 -9.71
CA ILE A 202 17.22 -4.69 -8.62
C ILE A 202 17.00 -6.12 -8.12
N LEU A 203 18.08 -6.84 -7.90
CA LEU A 203 18.06 -8.14 -7.23
C LEU A 203 18.18 -7.95 -5.72
N LEU A 204 17.23 -8.49 -4.98
CA LEU A 204 17.25 -8.54 -3.53
C LEU A 204 17.39 -9.99 -3.05
N ARG A 205 17.99 -10.17 -1.89
CA ARG A 205 17.97 -11.42 -1.15
C ARG A 205 17.14 -11.29 0.12
N PHE A 206 16.42 -12.35 0.45
CA PHE A 206 15.59 -12.40 1.64
C PHE A 206 16.30 -13.16 2.77
N ASP A 207 16.58 -12.46 3.85
CA ASP A 207 17.06 -13.09 5.09
C ASP A 207 15.85 -13.58 5.90
N LYS A 208 15.64 -14.89 5.90
CA LYS A 208 14.53 -15.53 6.62
C LYS A 208 14.65 -15.37 8.13
N SER A 209 15.88 -15.28 8.65
CA SER A 209 16.11 -15.20 10.10
C SER A 209 15.74 -13.84 10.69
N LYS A 210 15.88 -12.78 9.89
CA LYS A 210 15.58 -11.40 10.27
C LYS A 210 14.33 -10.84 9.61
N PHE A 211 13.75 -11.59 8.68
CA PHE A 211 12.57 -11.18 7.90
C PHE A 211 12.77 -9.89 7.11
N VAL A 212 13.96 -9.72 6.54
CA VAL A 212 14.35 -8.51 5.80
C VAL A 212 14.91 -8.85 4.44
N TYR A 213 14.76 -7.90 3.50
CA TYR A 213 15.43 -7.94 2.22
C TYR A 213 16.72 -7.13 2.29
N TYR A 214 17.73 -7.55 1.54
CA TYR A 214 19.00 -6.84 1.42
C TYR A 214 19.54 -6.93 -0.01
N VAL A 215 20.39 -6.00 -0.36
CA VAL A 215 21.16 -6.00 -1.61
C VAL A 215 22.50 -6.65 -1.33
N ASP A 216 22.81 -7.72 -2.08
CA ASP A 216 24.05 -8.48 -1.94
C ASP A 216 25.06 -8.03 -3.02
N GLU A 217 25.32 -6.75 -3.07
CA GLU A 217 26.23 -6.20 -4.05
C GLU A 217 27.44 -5.55 -3.38
N TRP A 218 28.47 -5.36 -4.16
CA TRP A 218 29.80 -4.74 -3.98
C TRP A 218 30.14 -4.07 -2.65
N GLN A 219 29.25 -4.02 -1.69
CA GLN A 219 29.45 -3.56 -0.32
C GLN A 219 29.17 -4.63 0.74
N GLY A 220 28.99 -5.88 0.34
CA GLY A 220 28.82 -7.01 1.24
C GLY A 220 27.62 -6.92 2.17
N ASN A 221 26.53 -7.60 1.83
CA ASN A 221 25.41 -7.96 2.70
C ASN A 221 24.81 -6.81 3.56
N GLN A 222 24.61 -5.63 2.99
CA GLN A 222 23.93 -4.58 3.72
C GLN A 222 22.41 -4.77 3.67
N SER A 223 21.80 -4.86 4.84
CA SER A 223 20.36 -4.89 4.96
C SER A 223 19.77 -3.60 4.36
N PHE A 224 18.73 -3.74 3.53
CA PHE A 224 17.99 -2.60 3.00
C PHE A 224 17.51 -1.64 4.11
N ASN A 225 17.18 -2.20 5.27
CA ASN A 225 16.84 -1.43 6.46
C ASN A 225 18.01 -0.61 6.98
N LYS A 226 19.23 -1.17 6.98
CA LYS A 226 20.43 -0.46 7.41
C LYS A 226 20.78 0.67 6.45
N TYR A 227 20.72 0.42 5.15
CA TYR A 227 20.95 1.46 4.14
C TYR A 227 19.94 2.62 4.25
N ALA A 228 18.66 2.31 4.44
CA ALA A 228 17.64 3.33 4.65
C ALA A 228 17.91 4.14 5.94
N GLN A 229 18.38 3.50 7.00
CA GLN A 229 18.73 4.15 8.25
C GLN A 229 19.91 5.12 8.08
N GLU A 230 21.00 4.66 7.49
CA GLU A 230 22.19 5.49 7.26
C GLU A 230 21.91 6.70 6.37
N LYS A 231 21.12 6.48 5.31
CA LYS A 231 20.70 7.58 4.42
C LYS A 231 19.79 8.59 5.13
N HIS A 232 18.95 8.14 6.03
CA HIS A 232 18.09 9.00 6.83
C HIS A 232 18.88 9.86 7.82
N GLU A 233 19.87 9.27 8.47
CA GLU A 233 20.76 9.99 9.41
C GLU A 233 21.60 11.04 8.69
N SER A 234 22.01 10.78 7.45
CA SER A 234 22.78 11.73 6.63
C SER A 234 21.94 12.86 6.03
N ASN A 235 20.64 12.62 5.82
CA ASN A 235 19.67 13.59 5.31
C ASN A 235 18.67 13.91 6.42
N SER A 236 19.09 14.65 7.45
CA SER A 236 18.18 15.15 8.48
C SER A 236 17.21 16.16 7.85
N PHE A 237 16.12 15.65 7.27
CA PHE A 237 14.97 16.50 7.02
C PHE A 237 14.43 16.93 8.38
N PRO A 238 14.23 18.23 8.61
CA PRO A 238 13.62 18.68 9.84
C PRO A 238 12.25 18.04 9.92
N THR A 239 12.04 17.17 10.88
CA THR A 239 10.73 16.70 11.32
C THR A 239 9.97 17.88 11.91
N LYS A 240 9.53 18.77 11.04
CA LYS A 240 8.40 19.59 11.40
C LYS A 240 7.22 18.61 11.39
N GLN A 241 6.89 18.10 12.56
CA GLN A 241 5.50 17.77 12.86
C GLN A 241 4.72 19.05 12.54
N SER A 242 4.25 19.15 11.30
CA SER A 242 3.15 20.02 11.01
C SER A 242 1.98 19.35 11.74
N VAL A 243 1.74 19.78 12.98
CA VAL A 243 0.39 19.75 13.52
C VAL A 243 -0.38 20.52 12.46
N LEU A 244 -1.08 19.80 11.58
CA LEU A 244 -2.02 20.41 10.67
C LEU A 244 -3.05 21.07 11.58
N LYS A 245 -2.87 22.37 11.77
CA LYS A 245 -3.98 23.19 12.28
C LYS A 245 -5.12 22.95 11.28
N PRO A 246 -6.34 22.79 11.74
CA PRO A 246 -7.48 22.69 10.85
C PRO A 246 -7.40 23.84 9.85
N ASP A 247 -7.44 23.51 8.54
CA ASP A 247 -7.35 24.50 7.49
C ASP A 247 -8.51 25.48 7.66
N ILE A 248 -8.20 26.71 8.05
CA ILE A 248 -9.17 27.78 8.12
C ILE A 248 -9.22 28.41 6.73
N VAL A 249 -10.17 27.99 5.92
CA VAL A 249 -10.48 28.66 4.66
C VAL A 249 -11.57 29.69 4.93
N ASN A 250 -11.25 30.96 4.68
CA ASN A 250 -12.17 32.10 4.89
C ASN A 250 -12.73 32.26 6.32
N GLY A 251 -11.94 31.96 7.36
CA GLY A 251 -12.33 32.17 8.75
C GLY A 251 -13.34 31.16 9.30
N LYS A 252 -13.62 30.08 8.61
CA LYS A 252 -14.43 28.95 9.08
C LYS A 252 -13.59 27.70 9.21
N GLU A 253 -13.69 27.02 10.36
CA GLU A 253 -13.15 25.67 10.52
C GLU A 253 -13.78 24.75 9.48
N LEU A 254 -12.95 24.01 8.76
CA LEU A 254 -13.45 22.95 7.88
C LEU A 254 -14.06 21.86 8.75
N LEU A 255 -15.31 21.54 8.47
CA LEU A 255 -16.01 20.41 9.06
C LEU A 255 -15.18 19.14 8.90
N SER A 256 -15.21 18.27 9.91
CA SER A 256 -14.61 16.94 9.81
C SER A 256 -15.13 16.19 8.57
N PHE A 257 -14.35 15.27 8.06
CA PHE A 257 -14.77 14.47 6.89
C PHE A 257 -16.13 13.80 7.11
N SER A 258 -16.36 13.23 8.30
CA SER A 258 -17.64 12.63 8.67
C SER A 258 -18.80 13.63 8.66
N GLU A 259 -18.56 14.87 9.01
CA GLU A 259 -19.57 15.94 8.95
C GLU A 259 -19.84 16.39 7.52
N ARG A 260 -18.78 16.47 6.68
CA ARG A 260 -18.93 16.75 5.24
C ARG A 260 -19.66 15.63 4.51
N MET A 261 -19.40 14.37 4.88
CA MET A 261 -20.13 13.22 4.33
C MET A 261 -21.61 13.25 4.69
N LYS A 262 -21.95 13.60 5.95
CA LYS A 262 -23.34 13.78 6.39
C LYS A 262 -24.07 14.93 5.67
N GLN A 263 -23.32 15.92 5.17
CA GLN A 263 -23.86 17.08 4.45
C GLN A 263 -23.93 16.86 2.92
N GLY A 264 -23.66 15.64 2.42
CA GLY A 264 -23.77 15.32 1.00
C GLY A 264 -22.65 15.88 0.11
N ALA A 265 -21.52 16.31 0.70
CA ALA A 265 -20.39 16.87 -0.06
C ALA A 265 -19.78 15.89 -1.09
N PHE A 266 -20.15 14.61 -1.03
CA PHE A 266 -19.79 13.58 -2.02
C PHE A 266 -20.90 13.22 -3.00
N GLU A 267 -22.10 13.82 -2.87
CA GLU A 267 -23.10 13.71 -3.93
C GLU A 267 -22.64 14.40 -5.21
N GLU A 268 -21.78 15.42 -5.09
CA GLU A 268 -21.15 16.13 -6.21
C GLU A 268 -20.17 15.26 -7.01
N LEU A 269 -19.72 14.13 -6.48
CA LEU A 269 -18.85 13.16 -7.17
C LEU A 269 -19.62 12.03 -7.87
N LYS A 270 -20.93 12.11 -7.95
CA LYS A 270 -21.70 11.18 -8.79
C LYS A 270 -21.42 11.51 -10.26
N PRO A 271 -21.24 10.48 -11.09
CA PRO A 271 -21.17 10.69 -12.53
C PRO A 271 -22.38 11.50 -13.00
N ILE A 272 -22.12 12.54 -13.76
CA ILE A 272 -23.16 13.36 -14.37
C ILE A 272 -23.37 12.81 -15.78
N GLU A 273 -24.61 12.52 -16.13
CA GLU A 273 -24.98 12.17 -17.50
C GLU A 273 -24.85 13.43 -18.37
N ASN A 274 -23.96 13.37 -19.37
CA ASN A 274 -23.80 14.46 -20.32
C ASN A 274 -24.99 14.49 -21.31
N ALA A 275 -25.06 15.53 -22.12
CA ALA A 275 -26.16 15.71 -23.09
C ALA A 275 -26.27 14.56 -24.13
N ASN A 276 -25.28 13.68 -24.19
CA ASN A 276 -25.24 12.52 -25.09
C ASN A 276 -25.58 11.21 -24.37
N GLY A 277 -25.97 11.26 -23.09
CA GLY A 277 -26.26 10.05 -22.28
C GLY A 277 -25.04 9.34 -21.74
N GLU A 278 -23.85 9.94 -21.82
CA GLU A 278 -22.61 9.37 -21.29
C GLU A 278 -22.37 9.89 -19.87
N MET A 279 -21.95 8.98 -18.98
CA MET A 279 -21.62 9.32 -17.61
C MET A 279 -20.22 9.91 -17.54
N THR A 280 -20.10 11.17 -17.16
CA THR A 280 -18.83 11.87 -16.97
C THR A 280 -18.67 12.36 -15.54
N MET A 281 -17.43 12.40 -15.04
CA MET A 281 -17.15 12.98 -13.72
C MET A 281 -17.15 14.50 -13.80
N PRO A 282 -17.74 15.20 -12.83
CA PRO A 282 -17.65 16.64 -12.72
C PRO A 282 -16.20 17.01 -12.30
N PHE A 283 -15.39 17.42 -13.25
CA PHE A 283 -14.07 18.01 -13.00
C PHE A 283 -14.06 19.46 -13.47
#